data_444182f6b692ac29a676c4e68e998e10
#
_entry.id   444182f6b692ac29a676c4e68e998e10
#
_cell.length_a   1.000
_cell.length_b   1.000
_cell.length_c   1.000
_cell.angle_alpha   90.00
_cell.angle_beta   90.00
_cell.angle_gamma   90.00
#
_symmetry.space_group_name_H-M   'P 1'
#
loop_
_entity.id
_entity.type
_entity.pdbx_description
1 polymer ?
#
loop_
_entity_poly.entity_id
_entity_poly.type
_entity_poly.pdbx_seq_one_letter_code
_entity_poly.pdbx_strand_id
1 'polypeptide(L)'
;MYKRQDVKWWSPDSPFLYDMEICLYSENKLIDKVKSYTAMRKYSTKRDKNGIVRLQLNNKDLFQFGLLDQGWWPDGLYTAPSDEALVYDIQKTKDFGYNMIRKHIKVEPARWYTYCDRLGVIVWQDMPSGDKNPEWQNRKYFEGTEFKRSAESEAIYRKEWKEIIDCLYSYPCIGTWVPFNEAWGQFKTPEIAEWTKQYDPSRLVNPASGGNHYTCGDMLDLHNYPGPEMYLYDAQRATVLGEYGGIGLVLKEHLWEPNRNWGYVQFSTSKEATDEYLKYANMLKDMIARGFSAAVYTQTTDVEIEVNGLMTYDRKVIKIDEAAVKKANQSVINELK
;
A
#
# COMPACT_ATOMS: atom_id res chain seq x y z
N MET A 1 9.19 18.05 32.29
CA MET A 1 9.35 17.09 31.19
C MET A 1 8.87 15.73 31.69
N TYR A 2 7.66 15.28 31.32
CA TYR A 2 7.15 13.98 31.75
C TYR A 2 7.83 12.88 30.93
N LYS A 3 8.66 12.05 31.55
CA LYS A 3 9.18 10.82 30.94
C LYS A 3 8.06 9.79 30.94
N ARG A 4 7.53 9.43 29.76
CA ARG A 4 6.64 8.26 29.64
C ARG A 4 7.50 7.01 29.75
N GLN A 5 7.35 6.27 30.84
CA GLN A 5 8.15 5.08 31.11
C GLN A 5 7.59 3.82 30.40
N ASP A 6 6.28 3.78 30.07
CA ASP A 6 5.61 2.63 29.49
C ASP A 6 4.88 2.99 28.19
N VAL A 7 5.66 3.34 27.15
CA VAL A 7 5.09 3.62 25.83
C VAL A 7 4.64 2.34 25.16
N LYS A 8 3.35 2.27 24.83
CA LYS A 8 2.79 1.20 23.98
C LYS A 8 2.84 1.62 22.52
N TRP A 9 3.62 0.89 21.75
CA TRP A 9 3.81 1.17 20.34
C TRP A 9 2.69 0.57 19.51
N TRP A 10 2.21 1.32 18.51
CA TRP A 10 1.31 0.79 17.49
C TRP A 10 2.10 -0.07 16.50
N SER A 11 1.57 -1.24 16.18
CA SER A 11 2.07 -2.12 15.12
C SER A 11 0.95 -3.02 14.60
N PRO A 12 1.13 -3.70 13.45
CA PRO A 12 0.15 -4.66 12.94
C PRO A 12 -0.24 -5.77 13.92
N ASP A 13 0.72 -6.21 14.74
CA ASP A 13 0.51 -7.26 15.74
C ASP A 13 -0.06 -6.71 17.08
N SER A 14 0.05 -5.39 17.31
CA SER A 14 -0.43 -4.71 18.51
C SER A 14 -0.86 -3.27 18.18
N PRO A 15 -2.06 -3.09 17.61
CA PRO A 15 -2.53 -1.78 17.14
C PRO A 15 -3.05 -0.91 18.28
N PHE A 16 -2.16 -0.58 19.24
CA PHE A 16 -2.54 0.18 20.41
C PHE A 16 -2.75 1.66 20.08
N LEU A 17 -3.94 2.16 20.42
CA LEU A 17 -4.33 3.56 20.27
C LEU A 17 -4.51 4.18 21.66
N TYR A 18 -4.00 5.40 21.82
CA TYR A 18 -4.24 6.22 23.02
C TYR A 18 -5.48 7.06 22.82
N ASP A 19 -6.41 7.01 23.74
CA ASP A 19 -7.55 7.93 23.76
C ASP A 19 -7.07 9.37 23.94
N MET A 20 -7.71 10.28 23.25
CA MET A 20 -7.43 11.71 23.28
C MET A 20 -8.75 12.48 23.46
N GLU A 21 -8.77 13.44 24.37
CA GLU A 21 -9.84 14.41 24.51
C GLU A 21 -9.33 15.80 24.18
N ILE A 22 -10.04 16.47 23.31
CA ILE A 22 -9.76 17.85 22.91
C ILE A 22 -10.89 18.70 23.46
N CYS A 23 -10.54 19.62 24.37
CA CYS A 23 -11.51 20.48 25.05
C CYS A 23 -11.28 21.93 24.66
N LEU A 24 -12.32 22.63 24.25
CA LEU A 24 -12.32 24.07 23.99
C LEU A 24 -12.90 24.80 25.20
N TYR A 25 -12.17 25.78 25.72
CA TYR A 25 -12.60 26.63 26.83
C TYR A 25 -12.67 28.08 26.40
N SER A 26 -13.68 28.81 26.94
CA SER A 26 -13.76 30.27 26.94
C SER A 26 -14.00 30.74 28.36
N GLU A 27 -13.19 31.66 28.85
CA GLU A 27 -13.28 32.19 30.23
C GLU A 27 -13.39 31.07 31.31
N ASN A 28 -12.59 30.03 31.17
CA ASN A 28 -12.59 28.81 32.03
C ASN A 28 -13.87 27.97 31.96
N LYS A 29 -14.83 28.27 31.08
CA LYS A 29 -16.01 27.44 30.85
C LYS A 29 -15.76 26.52 29.67
N LEU A 30 -16.03 25.22 29.86
CA LEU A 30 -15.98 24.25 28.76
C LEU A 30 -17.08 24.59 27.73
N ILE A 31 -16.65 24.86 26.49
CA ILE A 31 -17.54 25.19 25.36
C ILE A 31 -17.79 23.97 24.51
N ASP A 32 -16.73 23.18 24.22
CA ASP A 32 -16.85 22.00 23.39
C ASP A 32 -15.83 20.94 23.81
N LYS A 33 -16.16 19.67 23.53
CA LYS A 33 -15.33 18.51 23.86
C LYS A 33 -15.46 17.45 22.77
N VAL A 34 -14.34 17.13 22.15
CA VAL A 34 -14.25 16.11 21.09
C VAL A 34 -13.36 14.95 21.56
N LYS A 35 -13.82 13.72 21.35
CA LYS A 35 -13.02 12.52 21.54
C LYS A 35 -12.30 12.15 20.26
N SER A 36 -11.06 11.77 20.37
CA SER A 36 -10.21 11.32 19.28
C SER A 36 -9.22 10.27 19.78
N TYR A 37 -8.23 9.93 18.99
CA TYR A 37 -7.15 9.02 19.39
C TYR A 37 -5.84 9.44 18.74
N THR A 38 -4.75 8.87 19.24
CA THR A 38 -3.43 8.95 18.64
C THR A 38 -2.65 7.65 18.87
N ALA A 39 -1.55 7.47 18.16
CA ALA A 39 -0.67 6.33 18.37
C ALA A 39 0.80 6.74 18.41
N MET A 40 1.60 5.98 19.13
CA MET A 40 3.04 6.08 19.11
C MET A 40 3.58 5.09 18.08
N ARG A 41 4.16 5.59 17.00
CA ARG A 41 4.79 4.79 15.96
C ARG A 41 5.93 5.55 15.28
N LYS A 42 6.86 4.85 14.67
CA LYS A 42 7.92 5.43 13.85
C LYS A 42 8.17 4.55 12.63
N TYR A 43 8.01 5.13 11.44
CA TYR A 43 8.48 4.54 10.19
C TYR A 43 9.86 5.09 9.88
N SER A 44 10.76 4.22 9.42
CA SER A 44 12.13 4.60 9.07
C SER A 44 12.75 3.56 8.13
N THR A 45 13.90 3.88 7.59
CA THR A 45 14.78 2.93 6.90
C THR A 45 16.09 2.80 7.67
N LYS A 46 16.71 1.62 7.63
CA LYS A 46 18.02 1.37 8.21
C LYS A 46 18.71 0.21 7.52
N ARG A 47 20.04 0.25 7.47
CA ARG A 47 20.82 -0.91 7.01
C ARG A 47 20.77 -2.04 8.05
N ASP A 48 20.45 -3.24 7.58
CA ASP A 48 20.56 -4.46 8.37
C ASP A 48 22.04 -4.88 8.55
N LYS A 49 22.25 -5.99 9.24
CA LYS A 49 23.61 -6.56 9.46
C LYS A 49 24.36 -6.95 8.18
N ASN A 50 23.65 -7.13 7.08
CA ASN A 50 24.20 -7.47 5.76
C ASN A 50 24.41 -6.21 4.89
N GLY A 51 24.13 -5.01 5.41
CA GLY A 51 24.26 -3.74 4.70
C GLY A 51 23.08 -3.41 3.80
N ILE A 52 22.02 -4.21 3.78
CA ILE A 52 20.82 -4.01 2.99
C ILE A 52 19.93 -2.98 3.69
N VAL A 53 19.41 -2.00 2.95
CA VAL A 53 18.47 -1.01 3.49
C VAL A 53 17.09 -1.65 3.65
N ARG A 54 16.63 -1.72 4.91
CA ARG A 54 15.35 -2.31 5.29
C ARG A 54 14.34 -1.25 5.72
N LEU A 55 13.07 -1.53 5.50
CA LEU A 55 11.96 -0.78 6.11
C LEU A 55 11.85 -1.18 7.58
N GLN A 56 11.66 -0.16 8.44
CA GLN A 56 11.49 -0.37 9.87
C GLN A 56 10.18 0.20 10.37
N LEU A 57 9.58 -0.49 11.32
CA LEU A 57 8.54 0.04 12.21
C LEU A 57 9.04 -0.01 13.65
N ASN A 58 9.03 1.15 14.33
CA ASN A 58 9.47 1.28 15.73
C ASN A 58 10.92 0.81 15.94
N ASN A 59 11.79 1.12 14.98
CA ASN A 59 13.21 0.75 14.92
C ASN A 59 13.49 -0.77 14.82
N LYS A 60 12.51 -1.56 14.38
CA LYS A 60 12.66 -2.98 14.08
C LYS A 60 12.41 -3.20 12.59
N ASP A 61 13.23 -4.05 11.99
CA ASP A 61 13.02 -4.44 10.60
C ASP A 61 11.67 -5.14 10.47
N LEU A 62 10.93 -4.78 9.43
CA LEU A 62 9.61 -5.35 9.16
C LEU A 62 9.43 -5.49 7.65
N PHE A 63 9.24 -6.73 7.21
CA PHE A 63 8.81 -6.95 5.84
C PHE A 63 7.34 -6.52 5.71
N GLN A 64 7.10 -5.42 5.00
CA GLN A 64 5.75 -4.95 4.71
C GLN A 64 5.21 -5.75 3.55
N PHE A 65 4.25 -6.63 3.83
CA PHE A 65 3.65 -7.50 2.83
C PHE A 65 2.15 -7.24 2.75
N GLY A 66 1.69 -6.82 1.58
CA GLY A 66 0.34 -6.33 1.43
C GLY A 66 -0.36 -6.70 0.14
N LEU A 67 -1.61 -6.25 0.06
CA LEU A 67 -2.46 -6.34 -1.11
C LEU A 67 -2.58 -4.99 -1.80
N LEU A 68 -2.60 -5.01 -3.12
CA LEU A 68 -3.08 -3.90 -3.93
C LEU A 68 -4.59 -3.82 -3.78
N ASP A 69 -5.10 -2.68 -3.33
CA ASP A 69 -6.53 -2.49 -3.12
C ASP A 69 -7.04 -1.28 -3.91
N GLN A 70 -7.82 -1.54 -4.94
CA GLN A 70 -8.44 -0.51 -5.76
C GLN A 70 -9.75 0.02 -5.16
N GLY A 71 -10.40 -0.75 -4.29
CA GLY A 71 -11.61 -0.33 -3.57
C GLY A 71 -12.83 -0.14 -4.46
N TRP A 72 -13.05 -1.05 -5.42
CA TRP A 72 -14.25 -1.06 -6.27
C TRP A 72 -15.34 -1.94 -5.69
N TRP A 73 -16.60 -1.52 -5.88
CA TRP A 73 -17.79 -2.14 -5.31
C TRP A 73 -18.84 -2.43 -6.40
N PRO A 74 -19.60 -3.55 -6.30
CA PRO A 74 -20.56 -3.96 -7.33
C PRO A 74 -21.62 -2.92 -7.66
N ASP A 75 -22.11 -2.23 -6.66
CA ASP A 75 -23.25 -1.31 -6.73
C ASP A 75 -22.85 0.17 -6.61
N GLY A 76 -21.83 0.46 -5.84
CA GLY A 76 -21.39 1.82 -5.54
C GLY A 76 -20.14 2.29 -6.31
N LEU A 77 -19.55 1.44 -7.17
CA LEU A 77 -18.30 1.70 -7.87
C LEU A 77 -17.16 2.09 -6.88
N TYR A 78 -16.89 3.37 -6.73
CA TYR A 78 -15.89 3.90 -5.79
C TYR A 78 -16.40 4.02 -4.35
N THR A 79 -17.69 3.77 -4.10
CA THR A 79 -18.32 3.94 -2.78
C THR A 79 -18.74 2.59 -2.21
N ALA A 80 -18.20 2.23 -1.06
CA ALA A 80 -18.63 1.03 -0.34
C ALA A 80 -20.10 1.18 0.11
N PRO A 81 -20.90 0.10 0.06
CA PRO A 81 -22.31 0.15 0.42
C PRO A 81 -22.58 0.37 1.91
N SER A 82 -21.62 0.00 2.77
CA SER A 82 -21.73 0.14 4.22
C SER A 82 -20.37 0.18 4.91
N ASP A 83 -20.35 0.47 6.21
CA ASP A 83 -19.15 0.41 7.03
C ASP A 83 -18.63 -1.02 7.18
N GLU A 84 -19.52 -2.00 7.30
CA GLU A 84 -19.17 -3.42 7.35
C GLU A 84 -18.43 -3.86 6.08
N ALA A 85 -18.87 -3.35 4.93
CA ALA A 85 -18.20 -3.59 3.65
C ALA A 85 -16.78 -2.99 3.64
N LEU A 86 -16.61 -1.75 4.10
CA LEU A 86 -15.28 -1.14 4.24
C LEU A 86 -14.35 -1.95 5.14
N VAL A 87 -14.86 -2.43 6.26
CA VAL A 87 -14.09 -3.23 7.24
C VAL A 87 -13.76 -4.61 6.68
N TYR A 88 -14.65 -5.18 5.86
CA TYR A 88 -14.50 -6.53 5.33
C TYR A 88 -13.18 -6.71 4.55
N ASP A 89 -12.86 -5.83 3.60
CA ASP A 89 -11.64 -5.93 2.80
C ASP A 89 -10.38 -5.77 3.67
N ILE A 90 -10.42 -4.88 4.68
CA ILE A 90 -9.33 -4.70 5.64
C ILE A 90 -9.15 -5.95 6.50
N GLN A 91 -10.25 -6.51 7.00
CA GLN A 91 -10.22 -7.73 7.81
C GLN A 91 -9.72 -8.92 6.99
N LYS A 92 -10.16 -9.06 5.75
CA LYS A 92 -9.70 -10.11 4.84
C LYS A 92 -8.22 -10.01 4.51
N THR A 93 -7.69 -8.81 4.40
CA THR A 93 -6.23 -8.61 4.28
C THR A 93 -5.48 -9.26 5.45
N LYS A 94 -5.96 -9.08 6.67
CA LYS A 94 -5.37 -9.73 7.86
C LYS A 94 -5.63 -11.24 7.90
N ASP A 95 -6.82 -11.68 7.51
CA ASP A 95 -7.18 -13.10 7.47
C ASP A 95 -6.27 -13.86 6.51
N PHE A 96 -5.92 -13.27 5.38
CA PHE A 96 -4.91 -13.79 4.45
C PHE A 96 -3.46 -13.71 4.97
N GLY A 97 -3.23 -13.14 6.16
CA GLY A 97 -1.92 -13.07 6.81
C GLY A 97 -1.03 -11.91 6.37
N TYR A 98 -1.56 -10.92 5.70
CA TYR A 98 -0.85 -9.68 5.36
C TYR A 98 -0.82 -8.68 6.53
N ASN A 99 0.11 -7.73 6.47
CA ASN A 99 0.24 -6.66 7.46
C ASN A 99 0.08 -5.25 6.87
N MET A 100 -0.20 -5.15 5.56
CA MET A 100 -0.25 -3.89 4.83
C MET A 100 -1.29 -3.93 3.72
N ILE A 101 -1.79 -2.75 3.33
CA ILE A 101 -2.54 -2.48 2.10
C ILE A 101 -1.85 -1.34 1.36
N ARG A 102 -1.65 -1.48 0.05
CA ARG A 102 -1.39 -0.34 -0.81
C ARG A 102 -2.74 0.12 -1.38
N LYS A 103 -3.19 1.31 -0.95
CA LYS A 103 -4.41 1.93 -1.48
C LYS A 103 -4.09 2.56 -2.82
N HIS A 104 -4.48 1.84 -3.88
CA HIS A 104 -4.10 2.11 -5.25
C HIS A 104 -4.89 3.26 -5.86
N ILE A 105 -4.19 4.35 -6.19
CA ILE A 105 -4.68 5.54 -6.88
C ILE A 105 -6.08 6.03 -6.44
N LYS A 106 -6.41 5.84 -5.16
CA LYS A 106 -7.71 6.20 -4.56
C LYS A 106 -7.52 6.74 -3.15
N VAL A 107 -8.35 7.71 -2.76
CA VAL A 107 -8.51 8.16 -1.37
C VAL A 107 -9.83 7.63 -0.84
N GLU A 108 -9.79 6.97 0.32
CA GLU A 108 -10.98 6.43 0.99
C GLU A 108 -11.59 7.44 1.97
N PRO A 109 -12.84 7.21 2.40
CA PRO A 109 -13.41 8.00 3.51
C PRO A 109 -12.59 7.85 4.79
N ALA A 110 -12.54 8.88 5.62
CA ALA A 110 -11.79 8.96 6.88
C ALA A 110 -11.93 7.72 7.77
N ARG A 111 -13.13 7.15 7.84
CA ARG A 111 -13.43 5.97 8.65
C ARG A 111 -12.71 4.70 8.18
N TRP A 112 -12.36 4.56 6.89
CA TRP A 112 -11.56 3.45 6.39
C TRP A 112 -10.17 3.43 7.03
N TYR A 113 -9.51 4.60 7.13
CA TYR A 113 -8.20 4.73 7.78
C TYR A 113 -8.31 4.47 9.29
N THR A 114 -9.42 4.92 9.92
CA THR A 114 -9.70 4.59 11.34
C THR A 114 -9.78 3.08 11.55
N TYR A 115 -10.39 2.34 10.63
CA TYR A 115 -10.42 0.88 10.71
C TYR A 115 -9.05 0.25 10.51
N CYS A 116 -8.24 0.77 9.59
CA CYS A 116 -6.83 0.34 9.43
C CYS A 116 -6.02 0.58 10.71
N ASP A 117 -6.20 1.74 11.37
CA ASP A 117 -5.55 2.06 12.65
C ASP A 117 -5.94 1.06 13.74
N ARG A 118 -7.22 0.74 13.85
CA ARG A 118 -7.77 -0.17 14.88
C ARG A 118 -7.42 -1.63 14.64
N LEU A 119 -7.43 -2.07 13.40
CA LEU A 119 -7.14 -3.45 13.02
C LEU A 119 -5.64 -3.72 12.85
N GLY A 120 -4.81 -2.69 12.82
CA GLY A 120 -3.37 -2.83 12.64
C GLY A 120 -2.99 -3.23 11.22
N VAL A 121 -3.38 -2.40 10.26
CA VAL A 121 -2.98 -2.56 8.85
C VAL A 121 -2.18 -1.33 8.42
N ILE A 122 -0.93 -1.52 8.00
CA ILE A 122 -0.12 -0.44 7.43
C ILE A 122 -0.73 -0.03 6.10
N VAL A 123 -0.73 1.26 5.80
CA VAL A 123 -1.23 1.79 4.53
C VAL A 123 -0.11 2.47 3.76
N TRP A 124 0.07 2.09 2.51
CA TRP A 124 0.72 2.90 1.49
C TRP A 124 -0.37 3.64 0.74
N GLN A 125 -0.32 4.97 0.76
CA GLN A 125 -1.34 5.82 0.16
C GLN A 125 -0.85 6.42 -1.14
N ASP A 126 -1.48 6.02 -2.24
CA ASP A 126 -1.20 6.61 -3.55
C ASP A 126 -1.93 7.95 -3.74
N MET A 127 -1.29 8.85 -4.49
CA MET A 127 -1.93 9.97 -5.13
C MET A 127 -2.69 9.48 -6.36
N PRO A 128 -3.96 9.81 -6.56
CA PRO A 128 -4.64 9.66 -7.84
C PRO A 128 -4.06 10.63 -8.88
N SER A 129 -2.85 10.33 -9.37
CA SER A 129 -2.01 11.28 -10.13
C SER A 129 -2.59 11.73 -11.47
N GLY A 130 -3.34 10.86 -12.15
CA GLY A 130 -4.09 11.18 -13.36
C GLY A 130 -3.29 11.82 -14.50
N ASP A 131 -3.95 12.64 -15.30
CA ASP A 131 -3.55 13.41 -16.47
C ASP A 131 -3.44 12.55 -17.75
N LYS A 132 -2.28 12.00 -18.10
CA LYS A 132 -2.09 11.31 -19.39
C LYS A 132 -1.54 9.90 -19.24
N ASN A 133 -1.69 9.15 -20.33
CA ASN A 133 -1.08 7.83 -20.47
C ASN A 133 0.41 7.86 -20.14
N PRO A 134 0.95 6.76 -19.59
CA PRO A 134 2.34 6.72 -19.19
C PRO A 134 3.30 6.85 -20.39
N GLU A 135 4.39 7.57 -20.17
CA GLU A 135 5.54 7.60 -21.05
C GLU A 135 6.63 6.71 -20.42
N TRP A 136 6.60 5.41 -20.73
CA TRP A 136 7.48 4.42 -20.13
C TRP A 136 8.92 4.58 -20.60
N GLN A 137 9.85 4.42 -19.65
CA GLN A 137 11.28 4.32 -19.88
C GLN A 137 11.77 2.87 -19.69
N ASN A 138 13.05 2.62 -19.97
CA ASN A 138 13.65 1.32 -19.73
C ASN A 138 13.65 0.97 -18.23
N ARG A 139 13.71 -0.34 -17.91
CA ARG A 139 13.86 -0.86 -16.55
C ARG A 139 15.25 -0.56 -15.96
N LYS A 140 15.58 0.70 -15.80
CA LYS A 140 16.81 1.24 -15.22
C LYS A 140 16.53 2.62 -14.65
N TYR A 141 17.49 3.20 -13.94
CA TYR A 141 17.37 4.58 -13.50
C TYR A 141 17.21 5.53 -14.68
N PHE A 142 16.29 6.47 -14.52
CA PHE A 142 15.92 7.43 -15.53
C PHE A 142 16.48 8.82 -15.19
N GLU A 143 17.14 9.47 -16.16
CA GLU A 143 17.72 10.81 -16.02
C GLU A 143 17.25 11.77 -17.13
N GLY A 144 16.23 11.39 -17.88
CA GLY A 144 15.72 12.14 -19.02
C GLY A 144 14.54 13.03 -18.71
N THR A 145 13.69 13.22 -19.71
CA THR A 145 12.48 14.05 -19.65
C THR A 145 11.29 13.23 -19.18
N GLU A 146 10.61 13.71 -18.17
CA GLU A 146 9.32 13.18 -17.74
C GLU A 146 8.18 13.80 -18.54
N PHE A 147 6.96 13.32 -18.28
CA PHE A 147 5.75 13.94 -18.80
C PHE A 147 5.69 15.43 -18.43
N LYS A 148 5.34 16.26 -19.37
CA LYS A 148 5.21 17.70 -19.15
C LYS A 148 3.75 18.07 -18.95
N ARG A 149 3.33 18.24 -17.71
CA ARG A 149 2.01 18.79 -17.38
C ARG A 149 1.88 20.22 -17.82
N SER A 150 0.65 20.66 -18.13
CA SER A 150 0.36 22.08 -18.22
C SER A 150 0.52 22.75 -16.86
N ALA A 151 0.72 24.06 -16.81
CA ALA A 151 0.82 24.79 -15.55
C ALA A 151 -0.44 24.64 -14.67
N GLU A 152 -1.60 24.56 -15.31
CA GLU A 152 -2.88 24.31 -14.63
C GLU A 152 -2.94 22.91 -14.01
N SER A 153 -2.62 21.87 -14.79
CA SER A 153 -2.59 20.49 -14.32
C SER A 153 -1.58 20.27 -13.18
N GLU A 154 -0.39 20.89 -13.28
CA GLU A 154 0.59 20.86 -12.19
C GLU A 154 0.06 21.55 -10.92
N ALA A 155 -0.58 22.72 -11.06
CA ALA A 155 -1.14 23.44 -9.92
C ALA A 155 -2.25 22.65 -9.22
N ILE A 156 -3.13 22.00 -9.99
CA ILE A 156 -4.18 21.11 -9.46
C ILE A 156 -3.55 19.94 -8.72
N TYR A 157 -2.60 19.23 -9.33
CA TYR A 157 -1.91 18.10 -8.69
C TYR A 157 -1.29 18.49 -7.34
N ARG A 158 -0.53 19.60 -7.29
CA ARG A 158 0.14 20.05 -6.07
C ARG A 158 -0.84 20.41 -4.97
N LYS A 159 -1.94 21.07 -5.34
CA LYS A 159 -3.02 21.42 -4.41
C LYS A 159 -3.67 20.17 -3.84
N GLU A 160 -4.12 19.25 -4.70
CA GLU A 160 -4.80 18.03 -4.29
C GLU A 160 -3.90 17.11 -3.46
N TRP A 161 -2.62 16.95 -3.86
CA TRP A 161 -1.67 16.15 -3.09
C TRP A 161 -1.44 16.69 -1.69
N LYS A 162 -1.32 18.01 -1.57
CA LYS A 162 -1.24 18.68 -0.27
C LYS A 162 -2.51 18.44 0.57
N GLU A 163 -3.68 18.60 -0.02
CA GLU A 163 -4.96 18.41 0.67
C GLU A 163 -5.17 16.96 1.13
N ILE A 164 -4.75 15.98 0.34
CA ILE A 164 -4.76 14.55 0.73
C ILE A 164 -3.88 14.34 1.96
N ILE A 165 -2.64 14.84 1.94
CA ILE A 165 -1.73 14.72 3.08
C ILE A 165 -2.32 15.40 4.32
N ASP A 166 -2.85 16.61 4.20
CA ASP A 166 -3.48 17.34 5.30
C ASP A 166 -4.66 16.57 5.92
N CYS A 167 -5.56 16.06 5.08
CA CYS A 167 -6.70 15.29 5.53
C CYS A 167 -6.32 13.97 6.23
N LEU A 168 -5.25 13.33 5.77
CA LEU A 168 -4.85 12.01 6.22
C LEU A 168 -3.71 12.00 7.23
N TYR A 169 -3.14 13.16 7.54
CA TYR A 169 -1.95 13.32 8.40
C TYR A 169 -2.09 12.62 9.76
N SER A 170 -3.29 12.66 10.35
CA SER A 170 -3.54 12.15 11.71
C SER A 170 -3.65 10.63 11.82
N TYR A 171 -3.68 9.89 10.70
CA TYR A 171 -3.83 8.43 10.73
C TYR A 171 -2.48 7.72 10.89
N PRO A 172 -2.23 7.05 12.02
CA PRO A 172 -0.97 6.36 12.28
C PRO A 172 -0.69 5.17 11.35
N CYS A 173 -1.71 4.53 10.79
CA CYS A 173 -1.55 3.42 9.85
C CYS A 173 -0.82 3.80 8.57
N ILE A 174 -0.94 5.06 8.12
CA ILE A 174 -0.25 5.49 6.90
C ILE A 174 1.25 5.55 7.18
N GLY A 175 1.98 4.67 6.49
CA GLY A 175 3.44 4.55 6.62
C GLY A 175 4.20 5.17 5.46
N THR A 176 3.57 5.22 4.28
CA THR A 176 4.23 5.63 3.04
C THR A 176 3.29 6.45 2.17
N TRP A 177 3.81 7.56 1.64
CA TRP A 177 3.20 8.35 0.59
C TRP A 177 3.73 7.93 -0.77
N VAL A 178 2.85 7.75 -1.75
CA VAL A 178 3.19 7.31 -3.12
C VAL A 178 2.67 8.34 -4.13
N PRO A 179 3.50 9.33 -4.53
CA PRO A 179 3.09 10.39 -5.45
C PRO A 179 2.67 9.92 -6.84
N PHE A 180 3.32 8.87 -7.39
CA PHE A 180 3.06 8.38 -8.74
C PHE A 180 2.97 6.86 -8.80
N ASN A 181 2.10 6.39 -9.72
CA ASN A 181 1.98 5.00 -10.10
C ASN A 181 2.29 4.84 -11.60
N GLU A 182 3.15 3.89 -11.95
CA GLU A 182 3.37 3.38 -13.31
C GLU A 182 3.55 4.46 -14.39
N ALA A 183 4.29 5.51 -14.11
CA ALA A 183 4.54 6.64 -15.00
C ALA A 183 3.30 7.44 -15.45
N TRP A 184 2.08 7.12 -14.94
CA TRP A 184 0.86 7.85 -15.25
C TRP A 184 0.96 9.30 -14.83
N GLY A 185 1.04 10.21 -15.81
CA GLY A 185 1.20 11.65 -15.58
C GLY A 185 2.39 12.00 -14.67
N GLN A 186 3.40 11.13 -14.58
CA GLN A 186 4.59 11.31 -13.76
C GLN A 186 5.40 12.51 -14.25
N PHE A 187 5.71 13.43 -13.35
CA PHE A 187 6.42 14.67 -13.67
C PHE A 187 7.22 15.16 -12.47
N LYS A 188 8.37 15.80 -12.73
CA LYS A 188 9.24 16.40 -11.69
C LYS A 188 9.42 15.51 -10.46
N THR A 189 9.57 14.20 -10.66
CA THR A 189 9.55 13.20 -9.58
C THR A 189 10.50 13.52 -8.43
N PRO A 190 11.77 13.92 -8.66
CA PRO A 190 12.65 14.27 -7.55
C PRO A 190 12.14 15.45 -6.72
N GLU A 191 11.61 16.49 -7.38
CA GLU A 191 11.06 17.67 -6.69
C GLU A 191 9.81 17.32 -5.87
N ILE A 192 8.89 16.55 -6.45
CA ILE A 192 7.65 16.13 -5.76
C ILE A 192 7.98 15.22 -4.57
N ALA A 193 8.89 14.26 -4.74
CA ALA A 193 9.30 13.36 -3.67
C ALA A 193 9.96 14.12 -2.51
N GLU A 194 10.87 15.04 -2.82
CA GLU A 194 11.52 15.88 -1.80
C GLU A 194 10.53 16.78 -1.07
N TRP A 195 9.64 17.45 -1.82
CA TRP A 195 8.57 18.25 -1.23
C TRP A 195 7.68 17.42 -0.30
N THR A 196 7.27 16.21 -0.73
CA THR A 196 6.43 15.31 0.08
C THR A 196 7.15 14.95 1.38
N LYS A 197 8.45 14.61 1.30
CA LYS A 197 9.26 14.26 2.46
C LYS A 197 9.45 15.43 3.44
N GLN A 198 9.63 16.63 2.93
CA GLN A 198 9.75 17.84 3.76
C GLN A 198 8.41 18.21 4.38
N TYR A 199 7.32 18.04 3.66
CA TYR A 199 5.97 18.35 4.15
C TYR A 199 5.50 17.39 5.24
N ASP A 200 5.77 16.08 5.09
CA ASP A 200 5.54 15.09 6.14
C ASP A 200 6.79 14.20 6.38
N PRO A 201 7.72 14.65 7.22
CA PRO A 201 8.93 13.88 7.53
C PRO A 201 8.66 12.63 8.37
N SER A 202 7.46 12.46 8.90
CA SER A 202 7.09 11.34 9.79
C SER A 202 6.78 10.04 9.04
N ARG A 203 6.70 10.10 7.72
CA ARG A 203 6.39 8.96 6.82
C ARG A 203 7.46 8.77 5.77
N LEU A 204 7.45 7.60 5.15
CA LEU A 204 8.32 7.28 4.03
C LEU A 204 7.71 7.79 2.73
N VAL A 205 8.56 7.99 1.73
CA VAL A 205 8.15 8.39 0.38
C VAL A 205 8.63 7.34 -0.62
N ASN A 206 7.69 6.72 -1.31
CA ASN A 206 7.90 5.90 -2.49
C ASN A 206 7.65 6.78 -3.72
N PRO A 207 8.68 7.30 -4.38
CA PRO A 207 8.53 8.42 -5.32
C PRO A 207 7.70 8.08 -6.55
N ALA A 208 7.81 6.83 -7.03
CA ALA A 208 7.07 6.33 -8.18
C ALA A 208 7.03 4.81 -8.15
N SER A 209 5.88 4.26 -7.79
CA SER A 209 5.69 2.81 -7.73
C SER A 209 5.63 2.25 -9.14
N GLY A 210 6.61 1.40 -9.50
CA GLY A 210 6.72 0.76 -10.81
C GLY A 210 6.89 1.72 -12.00
N GLY A 211 7.04 3.00 -11.76
CA GLY A 211 7.19 4.02 -12.79
C GLY A 211 8.63 4.22 -13.23
N ASN A 212 8.90 5.37 -13.88
CA ASN A 212 10.25 5.77 -14.24
C ASN A 212 11.06 6.00 -12.96
N HIS A 213 12.18 5.30 -12.81
CA HIS A 213 12.95 5.26 -11.57
C HIS A 213 13.95 6.39 -11.47
N TYR A 214 13.83 7.21 -10.42
CA TYR A 214 14.78 8.27 -10.07
C TYR A 214 15.49 7.94 -8.76
N THR A 215 16.68 8.52 -8.55
CA THR A 215 17.45 8.38 -7.31
C THR A 215 16.96 9.34 -6.24
N CYS A 216 15.68 9.25 -5.86
CA CYS A 216 15.03 10.11 -4.85
C CYS A 216 14.07 9.29 -3.97
N GLY A 217 13.57 9.89 -2.90
CA GLY A 217 12.67 9.24 -1.93
C GLY A 217 13.38 8.19 -1.08
N ASP A 218 12.59 7.40 -0.35
CA ASP A 218 13.08 6.37 0.59
C ASP A 218 13.15 4.97 -0.03
N MET A 219 12.54 4.78 -1.22
CA MET A 219 12.36 3.48 -1.86
C MET A 219 12.70 3.50 -3.35
N LEU A 220 13.16 2.35 -3.84
CA LEU A 220 13.10 1.96 -5.24
C LEU A 220 12.01 0.91 -5.37
N ASP A 221 10.95 1.20 -6.10
CA ASP A 221 9.78 0.34 -6.21
C ASP A 221 9.64 -0.27 -7.61
N LEU A 222 9.63 -1.59 -7.67
CA LEU A 222 9.57 -2.36 -8.89
C LEU A 222 8.17 -2.94 -9.08
N HIS A 223 7.73 -3.03 -10.34
CA HIS A 223 6.57 -3.82 -10.75
C HIS A 223 7.02 -4.94 -11.66
N ASN A 224 6.57 -6.17 -11.43
CA ASN A 224 6.86 -7.29 -12.31
C ASN A 224 5.73 -8.32 -12.32
N TYR A 225 5.25 -8.64 -13.49
CA TYR A 225 4.19 -9.62 -13.68
C TYR A 225 4.62 -10.77 -14.59
N PRO A 226 4.07 -11.99 -14.37
CA PRO A 226 3.20 -12.35 -13.25
C PRO A 226 3.96 -12.63 -11.94
N GLY A 227 5.16 -13.15 -11.96
CA GLY A 227 5.91 -13.55 -10.78
C GLY A 227 6.80 -12.44 -10.21
N PRO A 228 7.24 -12.57 -8.95
CA PRO A 228 8.17 -11.63 -8.36
C PRO A 228 9.55 -11.73 -9.02
N GLU A 229 10.15 -10.56 -9.33
CA GLU A 229 11.49 -10.47 -9.88
C GLU A 229 12.18 -9.20 -9.36
N MET A 230 13.48 -9.31 -9.04
CA MET A 230 14.32 -8.16 -8.72
C MET A 230 15.24 -7.85 -9.92
N TYR A 231 14.72 -7.07 -10.87
CA TYR A 231 15.47 -6.67 -12.08
C TYR A 231 16.34 -5.42 -11.88
N LEU A 232 16.16 -4.73 -10.74
CA LEU A 232 16.95 -3.58 -10.33
C LEU A 232 17.12 -3.60 -8.81
N TYR A 233 18.22 -3.05 -8.31
CA TYR A 233 18.51 -2.96 -6.88
C TYR A 233 19.14 -1.61 -6.55
N ASP A 234 18.73 -0.99 -5.45
CA ASP A 234 19.33 0.24 -4.94
C ASP A 234 20.03 -0.02 -3.60
N ALA A 235 21.34 0.20 -3.57
CA ALA A 235 22.12 0.05 -2.35
C ALA A 235 21.91 1.18 -1.33
N GLN A 236 21.25 2.29 -1.70
CA GLN A 236 21.07 3.46 -0.84
C GLN A 236 19.65 3.61 -0.29
N ARG A 237 18.67 2.94 -0.91
CA ARG A 237 17.25 2.98 -0.55
C ARG A 237 16.70 1.58 -0.35
N ALA A 238 15.55 1.45 0.30
CA ALA A 238 14.85 0.18 0.37
C ALA A 238 14.35 -0.21 -1.03
N THR A 239 14.76 -1.39 -1.53
CA THR A 239 14.20 -1.95 -2.74
C THR A 239 12.93 -2.72 -2.39
N VAL A 240 11.84 -2.44 -3.08
CA VAL A 240 10.51 -3.03 -2.84
C VAL A 240 9.87 -3.48 -4.14
N LEU A 241 8.87 -4.34 -4.05
CA LEU A 241 8.08 -4.84 -5.17
C LEU A 241 6.63 -4.36 -5.00
N GLY A 242 6.30 -3.19 -5.55
CA GLY A 242 5.02 -2.52 -5.36
C GLY A 242 3.85 -3.17 -6.08
N GLU A 243 4.13 -4.01 -7.07
CA GLU A 243 3.12 -4.86 -7.70
C GLU A 243 3.73 -6.14 -8.28
N TYR A 244 3.06 -7.27 -8.05
CA TYR A 244 3.33 -8.54 -8.70
C TYR A 244 2.13 -9.49 -8.54
N GLY A 245 2.13 -10.60 -9.24
CA GLY A 245 1.09 -11.63 -9.12
C GLY A 245 0.13 -11.60 -10.31
N GLY A 246 -1.05 -11.07 -10.12
CA GLY A 246 -2.04 -11.01 -11.17
C GLY A 246 -2.56 -12.38 -11.60
N ILE A 247 -2.67 -13.34 -10.64
CA ILE A 247 -3.15 -14.71 -10.87
C ILE A 247 -4.65 -14.67 -11.11
N GLY A 248 -5.06 -14.84 -12.38
CA GLY A 248 -6.44 -14.85 -12.81
C GLY A 248 -7.13 -16.21 -12.62
N LEU A 249 -8.35 -16.16 -12.10
CA LEU A 249 -9.28 -17.29 -12.05
C LEU A 249 -10.69 -16.80 -12.35
N VAL A 250 -11.25 -17.28 -13.46
CA VAL A 250 -12.60 -16.94 -13.91
C VAL A 250 -13.64 -17.80 -13.19
N LEU A 251 -14.56 -17.14 -12.47
CA LEU A 251 -15.73 -17.79 -11.87
C LEU A 251 -16.99 -17.21 -12.51
N LYS A 252 -17.59 -17.93 -13.44
CA LYS A 252 -18.62 -17.44 -14.37
C LYS A 252 -19.82 -16.74 -13.72
N GLU A 253 -20.21 -17.16 -12.51
CA GLU A 253 -21.35 -16.59 -11.79
C GLU A 253 -21.00 -15.32 -11.01
N HIS A 254 -19.71 -14.96 -11.00
CA HIS A 254 -19.13 -13.86 -10.22
C HIS A 254 -18.24 -12.96 -11.08
N LEU A 255 -18.69 -12.63 -12.29
CA LEU A 255 -17.98 -11.74 -13.21
C LEU A 255 -18.70 -10.41 -13.33
N TRP A 256 -17.94 -9.33 -13.35
CA TRP A 256 -18.45 -8.00 -13.71
C TRP A 256 -18.91 -7.97 -15.18
N GLU A 257 -18.08 -8.52 -16.09
CA GLU A 257 -18.34 -8.63 -17.52
C GLU A 257 -18.18 -10.10 -17.96
N PRO A 258 -19.29 -10.79 -18.31
CA PRO A 258 -19.24 -12.20 -18.60
C PRO A 258 -18.49 -12.59 -19.89
N ASN A 259 -18.37 -11.65 -20.84
CA ASN A 259 -17.83 -11.94 -22.18
C ASN A 259 -16.37 -11.51 -22.35
N ARG A 260 -15.82 -10.73 -21.43
CA ARG A 260 -14.47 -10.18 -21.52
C ARG A 260 -13.83 -10.11 -20.15
N ASN A 261 -12.71 -10.79 -20.00
CA ASN A 261 -11.93 -10.76 -18.78
C ASN A 261 -10.46 -11.06 -19.08
N TRP A 262 -9.58 -10.70 -18.17
CA TRP A 262 -8.15 -10.97 -18.28
C TRP A 262 -7.47 -11.07 -16.90
N GLY A 263 -6.27 -11.65 -16.90
CA GLY A 263 -5.31 -11.68 -15.81
C GLY A 263 -3.93 -11.88 -16.41
N TYR A 264 -2.87 -11.53 -15.70
CA TYR A 264 -1.50 -11.67 -16.19
C TYR A 264 -1.09 -13.12 -16.43
N VAL A 265 -1.61 -14.04 -15.63
CA VAL A 265 -1.60 -15.48 -15.82
C VAL A 265 -2.97 -16.04 -15.40
N GLN A 266 -3.46 -17.05 -16.08
CA GLN A 266 -4.79 -17.59 -15.80
C GLN A 266 -4.76 -19.06 -15.48
N PHE A 267 -5.58 -19.46 -14.50
CA PHE A 267 -5.78 -20.83 -14.08
C PHE A 267 -7.26 -21.21 -14.13
N SER A 268 -7.51 -22.53 -14.10
CA SER A 268 -8.86 -23.05 -14.22
C SER A 268 -9.48 -23.46 -12.89
N THR A 269 -8.65 -23.64 -11.85
CA THR A 269 -9.10 -24.09 -10.54
C THR A 269 -8.47 -23.26 -9.41
N SER A 270 -9.18 -23.18 -8.29
CA SER A 270 -8.68 -22.56 -7.05
C SER A 270 -7.37 -23.21 -6.56
N LYS A 271 -7.24 -24.52 -6.76
CA LYS A 271 -6.02 -25.25 -6.39
C LYS A 271 -4.82 -24.79 -7.21
N GLU A 272 -4.94 -24.71 -8.51
CA GLU A 272 -3.84 -24.25 -9.40
C GLU A 272 -3.44 -22.81 -9.07
N ALA A 273 -4.43 -21.91 -8.88
CA ALA A 273 -4.19 -20.53 -8.49
C ALA A 273 -3.48 -20.45 -7.13
N THR A 274 -3.88 -21.28 -6.16
CA THR A 274 -3.22 -21.37 -4.86
C THR A 274 -1.79 -21.89 -4.97
N ASP A 275 -1.56 -22.95 -5.73
CA ASP A 275 -0.24 -23.54 -5.93
C ASP A 275 0.74 -22.52 -6.53
N GLU A 276 0.31 -21.75 -7.52
CA GLU A 276 1.13 -20.69 -8.13
C GLU A 276 1.39 -19.54 -7.14
N TYR A 277 0.38 -19.14 -6.35
CA TYR A 277 0.57 -18.17 -5.29
C TYR A 277 1.64 -18.63 -4.28
N LEU A 278 1.58 -19.86 -3.82
CA LEU A 278 2.54 -20.43 -2.87
C LEU A 278 3.96 -20.48 -3.46
N LYS A 279 4.08 -20.76 -4.74
CA LYS A 279 5.35 -20.69 -5.46
C LYS A 279 5.91 -19.27 -5.45
N TYR A 280 5.09 -18.23 -5.72
CA TYR A 280 5.52 -16.83 -5.64
C TYR A 280 5.93 -16.43 -4.22
N ALA A 281 5.21 -16.86 -3.20
CA ALA A 281 5.59 -16.62 -1.81
C ALA A 281 6.96 -17.22 -1.46
N ASN A 282 7.28 -18.41 -1.98
CA ASN A 282 8.61 -19.01 -1.80
C ASN A 282 9.70 -18.25 -2.56
N MET A 283 9.43 -17.79 -3.78
CA MET A 283 10.37 -16.96 -4.56
C MET A 283 10.69 -15.64 -3.83
N LEU A 284 9.69 -15.03 -3.16
CA LEU A 284 9.90 -13.80 -2.39
C LEU A 284 10.89 -13.98 -1.25
N LYS A 285 10.94 -15.13 -0.58
CA LYS A 285 11.91 -15.37 0.51
C LYS A 285 13.35 -15.25 0.05
N ASP A 286 13.67 -15.84 -1.10
CA ASP A 286 15.01 -15.72 -1.71
C ASP A 286 15.32 -14.26 -2.07
N MET A 287 14.33 -13.50 -2.53
CA MET A 287 14.48 -12.10 -2.89
C MET A 287 14.60 -11.19 -1.66
N ILE A 288 13.94 -11.53 -0.54
CA ILE A 288 14.13 -10.83 0.74
C ILE A 288 15.59 -10.97 1.18
N ALA A 289 16.17 -12.18 1.10
CA ALA A 289 17.58 -12.39 1.40
C ALA A 289 18.52 -11.57 0.49
N ARG A 290 18.09 -11.32 -0.77
CA ARG A 290 18.83 -10.52 -1.76
C ARG A 290 18.60 -9.00 -1.64
N GLY A 291 17.55 -8.53 -0.94
CA GLY A 291 17.36 -7.11 -0.72
C GLY A 291 15.94 -6.57 -0.67
N PHE A 292 14.91 -7.30 -1.06
CA PHE A 292 13.53 -6.80 -0.94
C PHE A 292 13.16 -6.54 0.53
N SER A 293 12.50 -5.42 0.75
CA SER A 293 12.03 -4.96 2.07
C SER A 293 10.51 -4.88 2.16
N ALA A 294 9.80 -4.98 1.05
CA ALA A 294 8.35 -5.05 0.97
C ALA A 294 7.92 -5.72 -0.34
N ALA A 295 6.68 -6.21 -0.35
CA ALA A 295 6.01 -6.66 -1.57
C ALA A 295 4.50 -6.42 -1.49
N VAL A 296 3.87 -6.17 -2.65
CA VAL A 296 2.43 -5.96 -2.80
C VAL A 296 1.90 -6.91 -3.86
N TYR A 297 0.99 -7.79 -3.45
CA TYR A 297 0.35 -8.74 -4.36
C TYR A 297 -0.88 -8.09 -5.04
N THR A 298 -1.02 -8.26 -6.33
CA THR A 298 -2.15 -7.79 -7.13
C THR A 298 -3.14 -8.93 -7.34
N GLN A 299 -4.32 -8.92 -6.70
CA GLN A 299 -4.90 -7.86 -5.89
C GLN A 299 -5.95 -8.39 -4.90
N THR A 300 -6.59 -7.50 -4.13
CA THR A 300 -7.59 -7.87 -3.11
C THR A 300 -8.81 -8.53 -3.71
N THR A 301 -9.47 -7.86 -4.65
CA THR A 301 -10.67 -8.35 -5.36
C THR A 301 -10.48 -8.22 -6.86
N ASP A 302 -11.27 -8.98 -7.63
CA ASP A 302 -11.44 -8.68 -9.04
C ASP A 302 -11.98 -7.24 -9.21
N VAL A 303 -11.56 -6.57 -10.28
CA VAL A 303 -11.98 -5.21 -10.60
C VAL A 303 -12.39 -5.15 -12.06
N GLU A 304 -13.65 -4.86 -12.34
CA GLU A 304 -14.21 -4.84 -13.69
C GLU A 304 -13.87 -6.15 -14.45
N ILE A 305 -13.12 -6.05 -15.54
CA ILE A 305 -12.73 -7.19 -16.38
C ILE A 305 -11.45 -7.88 -15.92
N GLU A 306 -10.79 -7.36 -14.91
CA GLU A 306 -9.56 -7.90 -14.35
C GLU A 306 -9.89 -8.94 -13.27
N VAL A 307 -9.61 -10.22 -13.57
CA VAL A 307 -10.05 -11.35 -12.73
C VAL A 307 -8.90 -11.98 -11.96
N ASN A 308 -8.07 -11.19 -11.35
CA ASN A 308 -6.86 -11.60 -10.61
C ASN A 308 -6.89 -11.25 -9.09
N GLY A 309 -8.06 -10.92 -8.57
CA GLY A 309 -8.26 -10.76 -7.13
C GLY A 309 -8.15 -12.08 -6.37
N LEU A 310 -7.79 -12.02 -5.08
CA LEU A 310 -7.92 -13.16 -4.17
C LEU A 310 -9.39 -13.49 -3.88
N MET A 311 -10.27 -12.51 -4.10
CA MET A 311 -11.73 -12.62 -4.00
C MET A 311 -12.37 -12.14 -5.28
N THR A 312 -13.59 -12.62 -5.54
CA THR A 312 -14.43 -12.10 -6.62
C THR A 312 -14.81 -10.63 -6.39
N TYR A 313 -15.19 -9.90 -7.46
CA TYR A 313 -15.54 -8.47 -7.38
C TYR A 313 -16.68 -8.19 -6.39
N ASP A 314 -17.59 -9.15 -6.21
CA ASP A 314 -18.73 -9.08 -5.28
C ASP A 314 -18.41 -9.61 -3.87
N ARG A 315 -17.15 -10.01 -3.60
CA ARG A 315 -16.63 -10.57 -2.33
C ARG A 315 -17.32 -11.84 -1.87
N LYS A 316 -18.15 -12.47 -2.70
CA LYS A 316 -18.89 -13.68 -2.33
C LYS A 316 -18.04 -14.93 -2.32
N VAL A 317 -16.97 -14.98 -3.12
CA VAL A 317 -16.11 -16.17 -3.23
C VAL A 317 -14.65 -15.78 -3.00
N ILE A 318 -14.00 -16.50 -2.09
CA ILE A 318 -12.55 -16.51 -1.94
C ILE A 318 -11.99 -17.50 -2.95
N LYS A 319 -11.10 -17.06 -3.82
CA LYS A 319 -10.65 -17.80 -5.00
C LYS A 319 -9.45 -18.72 -4.73
N ILE A 320 -8.88 -18.65 -3.53
CA ILE A 320 -7.66 -19.37 -3.11
C ILE A 320 -7.90 -20.11 -1.80
N ASP A 321 -7.00 -21.01 -1.42
CA ASP A 321 -6.97 -21.60 -0.08
C ASP A 321 -6.45 -20.57 0.93
N GLU A 322 -7.39 -19.97 1.68
CA GLU A 322 -7.10 -18.92 2.67
C GLU A 322 -6.09 -19.37 3.74
N ALA A 323 -6.21 -20.61 4.22
CA ALA A 323 -5.33 -21.11 5.28
C ALA A 323 -3.90 -21.33 4.78
N ALA A 324 -3.75 -21.87 3.58
CA ALA A 324 -2.45 -22.08 2.95
C ALA A 324 -1.75 -20.72 2.65
N VAL A 325 -2.50 -19.78 2.09
CA VAL A 325 -2.00 -18.41 1.79
C VAL A 325 -1.61 -17.68 3.07
N LYS A 326 -2.44 -17.72 4.10
CA LYS A 326 -2.12 -17.12 5.41
C LYS A 326 -0.79 -17.64 5.97
N LYS A 327 -0.62 -18.96 5.97
CA LYS A 327 0.61 -19.60 6.47
C LYS A 327 1.84 -19.16 5.66
N ALA A 328 1.72 -19.10 4.34
CA ALA A 328 2.79 -18.67 3.46
C ALA A 328 3.16 -17.20 3.72
N ASN A 329 2.17 -16.30 3.81
CA ASN A 329 2.38 -14.88 4.04
C ASN A 329 3.04 -14.59 5.39
N GLN A 330 2.59 -15.25 6.44
CA GLN A 330 3.22 -15.14 7.76
C GLN A 330 4.68 -15.63 7.73
N SER A 331 4.97 -16.69 6.96
CA SER A 331 6.33 -17.17 6.77
C SER A 331 7.21 -16.15 6.04
N VAL A 332 6.67 -15.49 4.99
CA VAL A 332 7.37 -14.41 4.26
C VAL A 332 7.69 -13.24 5.19
N ILE A 333 6.70 -12.76 5.95
CA ILE A 333 6.88 -11.64 6.89
C ILE A 333 7.95 -11.96 7.95
N ASN A 334 8.03 -13.20 8.38
CA ASN A 334 8.96 -13.63 9.42
C ASN A 334 10.43 -13.77 8.95
N GLU A 335 10.71 -13.67 7.64
CA GLU A 335 12.10 -13.69 7.13
C GLU A 335 12.95 -12.50 7.62
N LEU A 336 12.31 -11.41 8.09
CA LEU A 336 12.99 -10.24 8.68
C LEU A 336 12.80 -10.10 10.21
N LYS A 337 12.25 -11.10 10.89
CA LYS A 337 12.08 -11.09 12.37
C LYS A 337 13.26 -11.65 13.12
#